data_ea3fd61f303b9756980fa198c86bd02e
#
_entry.id   ea3fd61f303b9756980fa198c86bd02e
#
_cell.length_a   1.000
_cell.length_b   1.000
_cell.length_c   1.000
_cell.angle_alpha   90.00
_cell.angle_beta   90.00
_cell.angle_gamma   90.00
#
_symmetry.space_group_name_H-M   'P 1'
#
loop_
_entity.id
_entity.type
_entity.pdbx_description
1 polymer ?
#
loop_
_entity_poly.entity_id
_entity_poly.type
_entity_poly.pdbx_seq_one_letter_code
_entity_poly.pdbx_strand_id
1 'polypeptide(L)'
;MSHRFLILTVTAIAAGLLLPMQAQASAGFHPPGHHSTEWAPILVKATVPTTPKAWANAIDNPWFPLPPGKRLTYTGIKDGKRADREVEVTAKTKDIGGVTCVVVEDRVSLSGKSAEKTISYYAQDTIGNVWLFGEDSLTLNSEGKVVGTKSWRAGTDGAEPAFVMEAAPTVGDAFAHKYTKGNFEVLSTREPVKVPYKSFDAAVMIKEWSSEEPDVLSHKFYVQGIGEVRDVTVKGDPEELLLVKVAP
;
A
#
# COMPACT_ATOMS: atom_id res chain seq x y z
N MET A 1 17.24 -15.84 -1.20
CA MET A 1 16.94 -14.39 -1.36
C MET A 1 15.44 -14.28 -1.53
N SER A 2 14.77 -13.88 -0.46
CA SER A 2 13.31 -13.73 -0.45
C SER A 2 12.97 -12.44 -1.21
N HIS A 3 12.28 -12.55 -2.34
CA HIS A 3 11.75 -11.41 -3.06
C HIS A 3 10.45 -11.02 -2.37
N ARG A 4 10.56 -10.05 -1.45
CA ARG A 4 9.39 -9.47 -0.79
C ARG A 4 8.77 -8.43 -1.72
N PHE A 5 7.47 -8.56 -1.93
CA PHE A 5 6.70 -7.58 -2.67
C PHE A 5 6.33 -6.43 -1.73
N LEU A 6 6.55 -5.21 -2.18
CA LEU A 6 5.99 -4.03 -1.53
C LEU A 6 4.47 -4.18 -1.50
N ILE A 7 3.86 -4.10 -0.32
CA ILE A 7 2.41 -3.97 -0.20
C ILE A 7 2.08 -2.53 -0.62
N LEU A 8 2.00 -2.32 -1.89
CA LEU A 8 1.81 -0.99 -2.48
C LEU A 8 0.37 -0.69 -2.80
N THR A 9 -0.47 -1.52 -2.63
CA THR A 9 -1.90 -1.62 -2.70
C THR A 9 -2.19 -3.09 -2.53
N VAL A 10 -2.87 -3.45 -1.48
CA VAL A 10 -3.54 -4.73 -1.27
C VAL A 10 -3.07 -5.88 -2.19
N THR A 11 -1.82 -6.33 -2.07
CA THR A 11 -1.28 -7.40 -2.92
C THR A 11 -1.30 -8.72 -2.16
N ALA A 12 -2.04 -9.71 -2.66
CA ALA A 12 -2.03 -11.08 -2.16
C ALA A 12 -0.70 -11.78 -2.51
N ILE A 13 -0.06 -12.42 -1.52
CA ILE A 13 1.27 -13.05 -1.64
C ILE A 13 1.14 -14.55 -1.83
N ALA A 14 1.98 -15.11 -2.69
CA ALA A 14 2.10 -16.55 -2.87
C ALA A 14 3.13 -17.13 -1.89
N ALA A 15 2.73 -18.18 -1.16
CA ALA A 15 3.59 -18.89 -0.22
C ALA A 15 4.79 -19.56 -0.92
N GLY A 16 6.01 -19.17 -0.52
CA GLY A 16 7.24 -19.90 -0.82
C GLY A 16 7.63 -20.78 0.38
N LEU A 17 7.88 -22.05 0.13
CA LEU A 17 8.29 -23.05 1.13
C LEU A 17 9.58 -22.61 1.85
N LEU A 18 9.51 -22.48 3.16
CA LEU A 18 10.64 -22.29 4.06
C LEU A 18 11.06 -23.64 4.67
N LEU A 19 12.32 -24.01 4.48
CA LEU A 19 13.01 -25.03 5.30
C LEU A 19 13.53 -24.37 6.59
N PRO A 20 13.45 -25.02 7.77
CA PRO A 20 13.87 -24.41 9.02
C PRO A 20 15.40 -24.39 9.17
N MET A 21 15.96 -23.22 9.39
CA MET A 21 17.33 -23.05 9.89
C MET A 21 17.30 -23.00 11.41
N GLN A 22 18.03 -23.91 12.06
CA GLN A 22 18.19 -23.95 13.52
C GLN A 22 19.06 -22.78 14.00
N ALA A 23 18.54 -22.02 14.96
CA ALA A 23 19.28 -20.96 15.64
C ALA A 23 20.10 -21.54 16.80
N GLN A 24 21.41 -21.29 16.81
CA GLN A 24 22.28 -21.51 17.97
C GLN A 24 22.19 -20.31 18.92
N ALA A 25 21.93 -20.59 20.19
CA ALA A 25 21.88 -19.60 21.24
C ALA A 25 23.31 -19.20 21.66
N SER A 26 23.61 -17.91 21.69
CA SER A 26 24.74 -17.33 22.39
C SER A 26 24.26 -16.47 23.56
N ALA A 27 24.84 -16.72 24.73
CA ALA A 27 24.45 -16.09 26.00
C ALA A 27 25.07 -14.70 26.18
N GLY A 28 24.28 -13.81 26.79
CA GLY A 28 24.78 -12.84 27.77
C GLY A 28 25.06 -11.43 27.30
N PHE A 29 24.13 -10.54 27.53
CA PHE A 29 24.36 -9.25 28.20
C PHE A 29 23.00 -8.62 28.60
N HIS A 30 22.76 -8.38 29.89
CA HIS A 30 21.61 -7.66 30.41
C HIS A 30 22.04 -6.25 30.80
N PRO A 31 21.50 -5.19 30.20
CA PRO A 31 21.45 -3.86 30.79
C PRO A 31 20.17 -3.68 31.62
N PRO A 32 20.22 -2.91 32.72
CA PRO A 32 19.06 -2.75 33.62
C PRO A 32 18.03 -1.76 33.11
N GLY A 33 16.77 -2.15 33.20
CA GLY A 33 15.63 -1.29 33.47
C GLY A 33 15.21 -0.30 32.40
N HIS A 34 14.57 -0.78 31.32
CA HIS A 34 13.54 -0.01 30.66
C HIS A 34 12.20 -0.74 30.85
N HIS A 35 11.23 -0.07 31.48
CA HIS A 35 9.85 -0.52 31.50
C HIS A 35 9.36 -0.58 30.05
N SER A 36 9.38 -1.78 29.48
CA SER A 36 8.66 -2.07 28.25
C SER A 36 7.16 -1.99 28.60
N THR A 37 6.51 -0.88 28.31
CA THR A 37 5.09 -0.90 28.09
C THR A 37 4.87 -1.84 26.90
N GLU A 38 4.56 -3.10 27.18
CA GLU A 38 4.01 -4.02 26.19
C GLU A 38 2.75 -3.35 25.63
N TRP A 39 2.87 -2.83 24.43
CA TRP A 39 1.71 -2.51 23.61
C TRP A 39 1.06 -3.85 23.24
N ALA A 40 0.17 -4.35 24.12
CA ALA A 40 -0.75 -5.38 23.72
C ALA A 40 -1.48 -4.83 22.46
N PRO A 41 -1.44 -5.53 21.32
CA PRO A 41 -2.19 -5.07 20.16
C PRO A 41 -3.66 -5.04 20.57
N ILE A 42 -4.25 -3.86 20.67
CA ILE A 42 -5.69 -3.74 20.68
C ILE A 42 -6.10 -4.33 19.34
N LEU A 43 -6.70 -5.54 19.39
CA LEU A 43 -7.27 -6.18 18.21
C LEU A 43 -8.50 -5.35 17.83
N VAL A 44 -8.28 -4.26 17.10
CA VAL A 44 -9.36 -3.55 16.43
C VAL A 44 -9.97 -4.54 15.46
N LYS A 45 -11.25 -4.86 15.67
CA LYS A 45 -11.97 -5.76 14.76
C LYS A 45 -12.18 -5.03 13.45
N ALA A 46 -11.29 -5.26 12.51
CA ALA A 46 -11.44 -4.72 11.16
C ALA A 46 -12.73 -5.21 10.52
N THR A 47 -13.51 -4.29 9.96
CA THR A 47 -14.74 -4.60 9.22
C THR A 47 -14.44 -4.84 7.75
N VAL A 48 -15.27 -5.65 7.09
CA VAL A 48 -15.27 -5.75 5.63
C VAL A 48 -16.37 -4.84 5.12
N PRO A 49 -16.06 -3.70 4.49
CA PRO A 49 -17.09 -2.81 3.97
C PRO A 49 -17.93 -3.48 2.89
N THR A 50 -19.23 -3.19 2.88
CA THR A 50 -20.13 -3.69 1.84
C THR A 50 -19.87 -2.97 0.53
N THR A 51 -19.71 -3.71 -0.57
CA THR A 51 -19.52 -3.16 -1.91
C THR A 51 -20.68 -2.26 -2.30
N PRO A 52 -20.44 -1.00 -2.69
CA PRO A 52 -21.46 -0.07 -3.11
C PRO A 52 -22.17 -0.48 -4.40
N LYS A 53 -23.40 0.05 -4.61
CA LYS A 53 -24.18 -0.16 -5.84
C LYS A 53 -24.08 1.00 -6.83
N ALA A 54 -23.53 2.15 -6.40
CA ALA A 54 -23.46 3.36 -7.21
C ALA A 54 -22.04 3.96 -7.15
N TRP A 55 -21.56 4.39 -8.32
CA TRP A 55 -20.18 4.84 -8.54
C TRP A 55 -20.15 6.24 -9.13
N ALA A 56 -19.15 7.02 -8.76
CA ALA A 56 -18.88 8.34 -9.30
C ALA A 56 -18.11 8.25 -10.63
N ASN A 57 -18.18 9.31 -11.44
CA ASN A 57 -17.49 9.38 -12.73
C ASN A 57 -15.99 9.76 -12.61
N ALA A 58 -15.55 10.22 -11.45
CA ALA A 58 -14.19 10.65 -11.18
C ALA A 58 -13.76 10.21 -9.78
N ILE A 59 -12.46 10.19 -9.52
CA ILE A 59 -11.90 9.94 -8.19
C ILE A 59 -11.30 11.25 -7.68
N ASP A 60 -12.13 11.99 -6.92
CA ASP A 60 -11.80 13.27 -6.31
C ASP A 60 -11.71 13.21 -4.77
N ASN A 61 -11.66 12.00 -4.21
CA ASN A 61 -11.43 11.80 -2.78
C ASN A 61 -10.27 12.67 -2.30
N PRO A 62 -10.44 13.47 -1.24
CA PRO A 62 -9.43 14.44 -0.83
C PRO A 62 -8.09 13.81 -0.41
N TRP A 63 -8.10 12.57 0.08
CA TRP A 63 -6.91 11.86 0.56
C TRP A 63 -6.30 10.92 -0.49
N PHE A 64 -7.04 10.61 -1.54
CA PHE A 64 -6.62 9.72 -2.63
C PHE A 64 -7.10 10.22 -4.00
N PRO A 65 -6.79 11.49 -4.37
CA PRO A 65 -7.26 12.06 -5.63
C PRO A 65 -6.50 11.49 -6.82
N LEU A 66 -7.23 11.00 -7.84
CA LEU A 66 -6.67 10.40 -9.06
C LEU A 66 -7.12 11.16 -10.33
N PRO A 67 -6.81 12.47 -10.49
CA PRO A 67 -7.08 13.15 -11.74
C PRO A 67 -6.15 12.63 -12.83
N PRO A 68 -6.66 12.41 -14.07
CA PRO A 68 -5.85 11.95 -15.20
C PRO A 68 -4.63 12.87 -15.47
N GLY A 69 -3.48 12.26 -15.71
CA GLY A 69 -2.21 12.95 -15.95
C GLY A 69 -1.35 13.14 -14.71
N LYS A 70 -1.93 13.11 -13.53
CA LYS A 70 -1.17 13.26 -12.28
C LYS A 70 -0.07 12.22 -12.15
N ARG A 71 1.12 12.69 -11.75
CA ARG A 71 2.28 11.85 -11.46
C ARG A 71 2.85 12.17 -10.09
N LEU A 72 3.16 11.11 -9.35
CA LEU A 72 3.86 11.17 -8.07
C LEU A 72 5.18 10.41 -8.22
N THR A 73 6.29 11.03 -7.81
CA THR A 73 7.61 10.41 -7.84
C THR A 73 8.14 10.31 -6.41
N TYR A 74 8.68 9.15 -6.06
CA TYR A 74 9.23 8.86 -4.74
C TYR A 74 10.66 8.37 -4.87
N THR A 75 11.44 8.55 -3.80
CA THR A 75 12.76 7.93 -3.63
C THR A 75 12.90 7.40 -2.21
N GLY A 76 13.76 6.41 -2.03
CA GLY A 76 14.00 5.82 -0.73
C GLY A 76 14.84 4.55 -0.78
N ILE A 77 14.52 3.63 0.12
CA ILE A 77 15.21 2.34 0.27
C ILE A 77 14.17 1.23 0.24
N LYS A 78 14.46 0.17 -0.51
CA LYS A 78 13.73 -1.09 -0.54
C LYS A 78 14.71 -2.24 -0.76
N ASP A 79 14.56 -3.35 -0.03
CA ASP A 79 15.48 -4.51 -0.08
C ASP A 79 16.96 -4.10 0.12
N GLY A 80 17.22 -3.11 1.00
CA GLY A 80 18.56 -2.57 1.23
C GLY A 80 19.19 -1.84 0.03
N LYS A 81 18.39 -1.51 -1.00
CA LYS A 81 18.82 -0.80 -2.21
C LYS A 81 18.11 0.53 -2.32
N ARG A 82 18.73 1.48 -3.04
CA ARG A 82 18.02 2.67 -3.48
C ARG A 82 16.82 2.26 -4.32
N ALA A 83 15.65 2.79 -3.96
CA ALA A 83 14.42 2.63 -4.68
C ALA A 83 13.93 3.97 -5.22
N ASP A 84 13.48 3.98 -6.47
CA ASP A 84 12.77 5.08 -7.08
C ASP A 84 11.42 4.53 -7.58
N ARG A 85 10.30 5.22 -7.25
CA ARG A 85 8.94 4.83 -7.62
C ARG A 85 8.25 5.95 -8.37
N GLU A 86 7.54 5.62 -9.43
CA GLU A 86 6.67 6.54 -10.16
C GLU A 86 5.25 5.98 -10.22
N VAL A 87 4.29 6.78 -9.79
CA VAL A 87 2.85 6.50 -9.90
C VAL A 87 2.26 7.47 -10.90
N GLU A 88 1.61 6.96 -11.95
CA GLU A 88 0.96 7.73 -13.00
C GLU A 88 -0.54 7.42 -13.06
N VAL A 89 -1.38 8.42 -12.89
CA VAL A 89 -2.81 8.34 -13.17
C VAL A 89 -3.00 8.53 -14.66
N THR A 90 -3.29 7.45 -15.38
CA THR A 90 -3.44 7.53 -16.84
C THR A 90 -4.80 8.13 -17.23
N ALA A 91 -4.92 8.56 -18.50
CA ALA A 91 -6.23 8.93 -19.07
C ALA A 91 -7.07 7.71 -19.51
N LYS A 92 -6.56 6.49 -19.29
CA LYS A 92 -7.26 5.24 -19.66
C LYS A 92 -8.27 4.86 -18.60
N THR A 93 -9.31 4.19 -19.02
CA THR A 93 -10.29 3.54 -18.13
C THR A 93 -10.42 2.05 -18.47
N LYS A 94 -10.93 1.27 -17.52
CA LYS A 94 -11.23 -0.14 -17.68
C LYS A 94 -12.58 -0.44 -17.06
N ASP A 95 -13.50 -1.06 -17.83
CA ASP A 95 -14.72 -1.61 -17.25
C ASP A 95 -14.41 -2.94 -16.54
N ILE A 96 -14.87 -3.06 -15.30
CA ILE A 96 -14.78 -4.29 -14.50
C ILE A 96 -16.11 -4.50 -13.80
N GLY A 97 -16.86 -5.51 -14.25
CA GLY A 97 -18.17 -5.82 -13.70
C GLY A 97 -19.23 -4.70 -13.86
N GLY A 98 -19.14 -3.91 -14.93
CA GLY A 98 -20.02 -2.77 -15.19
C GLY A 98 -19.64 -1.49 -14.46
N VAL A 99 -18.42 -1.45 -13.83
CA VAL A 99 -17.90 -0.27 -13.17
C VAL A 99 -16.72 0.28 -13.96
N THR A 100 -16.80 1.56 -14.36
CA THR A 100 -15.69 2.25 -15.04
C THR A 100 -14.60 2.60 -14.05
N CYS A 101 -13.45 1.94 -14.15
CA CYS A 101 -12.29 2.14 -13.27
C CYS A 101 -11.23 3.02 -13.92
N VAL A 102 -10.64 3.94 -13.16
CA VAL A 102 -9.44 4.69 -13.51
C VAL A 102 -8.23 3.75 -13.49
N VAL A 103 -7.37 3.86 -14.50
CA VAL A 103 -6.15 3.05 -14.62
C VAL A 103 -4.96 3.83 -14.07
N VAL A 104 -4.31 3.28 -13.05
CA VAL A 104 -3.09 3.83 -12.45
C VAL A 104 -1.93 2.88 -12.74
N GLU A 105 -0.83 3.40 -13.26
CA GLU A 105 0.41 2.67 -13.49
C GLU A 105 1.43 3.02 -12.40
N ASP A 106 2.02 2.01 -11.78
CA ASP A 106 3.04 2.13 -10.74
C ASP A 106 4.30 1.39 -11.19
N ARG A 107 5.45 2.03 -11.07
CA ARG A 107 6.74 1.49 -11.49
C ARG A 107 7.76 1.69 -10.38
N VAL A 108 8.40 0.61 -9.96
CA VAL A 108 9.49 0.63 -8.99
C VAL A 108 10.79 0.21 -9.68
N SER A 109 11.85 0.99 -9.43
CA SER A 109 13.21 0.67 -9.84
C SER A 109 14.10 0.52 -8.62
N LEU A 110 14.95 -0.51 -8.61
CA LEU A 110 15.96 -0.75 -7.58
C LEU A 110 17.35 -0.51 -8.17
N SER A 111 18.11 0.43 -7.57
CA SER A 111 19.43 0.84 -8.07
C SER A 111 19.43 1.19 -9.56
N GLY A 112 18.38 1.89 -10.02
CA GLY A 112 18.21 2.33 -11.41
C GLY A 112 17.73 1.26 -12.40
N LYS A 113 17.44 0.04 -11.95
CA LYS A 113 16.89 -1.04 -12.78
C LYS A 113 15.42 -1.28 -12.44
N SER A 114 14.57 -1.41 -13.47
CA SER A 114 13.14 -1.73 -13.28
C SER A 114 13.01 -3.04 -12.51
N ALA A 115 12.25 -3.02 -11.41
CA ALA A 115 12.05 -4.17 -10.52
C ALA A 115 10.59 -4.62 -10.45
N GLU A 116 9.65 -3.65 -10.44
CA GLU A 116 8.22 -3.93 -10.35
C GLU A 116 7.43 -3.01 -11.27
N LYS A 117 6.34 -3.54 -11.82
CA LYS A 117 5.32 -2.77 -12.54
C LYS A 117 3.96 -3.26 -12.11
N THR A 118 3.09 -2.34 -11.70
CA THR A 118 1.73 -2.65 -11.31
C THR A 118 0.76 -1.75 -12.06
N ILE A 119 -0.34 -2.32 -12.54
CA ILE A 119 -1.48 -1.60 -13.09
C ILE A 119 -2.64 -1.85 -12.14
N SER A 120 -3.17 -0.79 -11.56
CA SER A 120 -4.29 -0.84 -10.61
C SER A 120 -5.52 -0.18 -11.20
N TYR A 121 -6.70 -0.67 -10.82
CA TYR A 121 -8.00 -0.24 -11.33
C TYR A 121 -8.85 0.27 -10.19
N TYR A 122 -9.06 1.59 -10.12
CA TYR A 122 -9.76 2.24 -9.02
C TYR A 122 -11.11 2.79 -9.46
N ALA A 123 -12.07 2.79 -8.54
CA ALA A 123 -13.32 3.52 -8.67
C ALA A 123 -13.66 4.21 -7.35
N GLN A 124 -14.47 5.27 -7.41
CA GLN A 124 -14.99 5.98 -6.24
C GLN A 124 -16.48 5.75 -6.15
N ASP A 125 -16.99 5.48 -4.95
CA ASP A 125 -18.43 5.41 -4.73
C ASP A 125 -19.06 6.82 -4.63
N THR A 126 -20.38 6.89 -4.63
CA THR A 126 -21.10 8.17 -4.61
C THR A 126 -21.00 8.92 -3.27
N ILE A 127 -20.47 8.29 -2.22
CA ILE A 127 -20.19 8.95 -0.94
C ILE A 127 -18.72 9.34 -0.79
N GLY A 128 -17.90 9.08 -1.83
CA GLY A 128 -16.52 9.54 -1.93
C GLY A 128 -15.44 8.56 -1.49
N ASN A 129 -15.78 7.33 -1.12
CA ASN A 129 -14.79 6.32 -0.78
C ASN A 129 -14.15 5.72 -2.03
N VAL A 130 -12.87 5.38 -1.95
CA VAL A 130 -12.11 4.78 -3.06
C VAL A 130 -11.99 3.27 -2.87
N TRP A 131 -12.17 2.56 -3.98
CA TRP A 131 -12.14 1.11 -4.06
C TRP A 131 -11.20 0.63 -5.16
N LEU A 132 -10.48 -0.46 -4.91
CA LEU A 132 -9.65 -1.15 -5.89
C LEU A 132 -10.43 -2.33 -6.48
N PHE A 133 -10.55 -2.38 -7.80
CA PHE A 133 -11.28 -3.40 -8.55
C PHE A 133 -10.38 -4.48 -9.14
N GLY A 134 -9.08 -4.32 -9.03
CA GLY A 134 -8.14 -5.30 -9.53
C GLY A 134 -6.75 -4.75 -9.77
N GLU A 135 -5.81 -5.65 -9.99
CA GLU A 135 -4.41 -5.34 -10.26
C GLU A 135 -3.80 -6.34 -11.24
N ASP A 136 -2.81 -5.85 -12.01
CA ASP A 136 -1.86 -6.64 -12.77
C ASP A 136 -0.45 -6.25 -12.34
N SER A 137 0.30 -7.18 -11.75
CA SER A 137 1.65 -6.93 -11.26
C SER A 137 2.67 -7.82 -11.93
N LEU A 138 3.84 -7.25 -12.25
CA LEU A 138 5.01 -7.92 -12.78
C LEU A 138 6.19 -7.67 -11.85
N THR A 139 6.93 -8.73 -11.52
CA THR A 139 8.25 -8.63 -10.88
C THR A 139 9.33 -8.97 -11.89
N LEU A 140 10.38 -8.15 -11.91
CA LEU A 140 11.50 -8.28 -12.80
C LEU A 140 12.79 -8.58 -12.02
N ASN A 141 13.65 -9.42 -12.57
CA ASN A 141 15.00 -9.59 -12.02
C ASN A 141 15.94 -8.46 -12.49
N SER A 142 17.19 -8.47 -12.03
CA SER A 142 18.20 -7.46 -12.38
C SER A 142 18.55 -7.40 -13.89
N GLU A 143 18.16 -8.41 -14.67
CA GLU A 143 18.32 -8.48 -16.12
C GLU A 143 17.10 -7.97 -16.88
N GLY A 144 16.03 -7.57 -16.17
CA GLY A 144 14.77 -7.11 -16.74
C GLY A 144 13.83 -8.25 -17.19
N LYS A 145 14.14 -9.51 -16.83
CA LYS A 145 13.30 -10.66 -17.14
C LYS A 145 12.19 -10.79 -16.10
N VAL A 146 10.97 -11.05 -16.55
CA VAL A 146 9.83 -11.33 -15.69
C VAL A 146 10.07 -12.62 -14.90
N VAL A 147 10.01 -12.52 -13.57
CA VAL A 147 10.18 -13.66 -12.63
C VAL A 147 8.95 -13.90 -11.77
N GLY A 148 7.95 -13.02 -11.83
CA GLY A 148 6.67 -13.19 -11.17
C GLY A 148 5.58 -12.35 -11.82
N THR A 149 4.35 -12.88 -11.77
CA THR A 149 3.15 -12.18 -12.23
C THR A 149 2.03 -12.44 -11.25
N LYS A 150 1.19 -11.43 -11.00
CA LYS A 150 -0.07 -11.56 -10.27
C LYS A 150 -1.14 -10.78 -11.01
N SER A 151 -2.35 -11.30 -11.03
CA SER A 151 -3.52 -10.62 -11.61
C SER A 151 -4.77 -11.03 -10.87
N TRP A 152 -5.63 -10.07 -10.57
CA TRP A 152 -6.95 -10.34 -10.03
C TRP A 152 -7.96 -9.26 -10.47
N ARG A 153 -9.24 -9.61 -10.46
CA ARG A 153 -10.36 -8.71 -10.79
C ARG A 153 -11.53 -8.97 -9.86
N ALA A 154 -12.18 -7.92 -9.42
CA ALA A 154 -13.47 -8.01 -8.75
C ALA A 154 -14.49 -8.70 -9.66
N GLY A 155 -15.31 -9.60 -9.07
CA GLY A 155 -16.28 -10.41 -9.80
C GLY A 155 -15.71 -11.69 -10.43
N THR A 156 -14.39 -11.93 -10.33
CA THR A 156 -13.74 -13.15 -10.83
C THR A 156 -13.24 -13.98 -9.64
N ASP A 157 -13.43 -15.30 -9.67
CA ASP A 157 -12.98 -16.26 -8.65
C ASP A 157 -13.38 -15.89 -7.21
N GLY A 158 -14.54 -15.22 -7.05
CA GLY A 158 -15.05 -14.78 -5.75
C GLY A 158 -14.34 -13.56 -5.16
N ALA A 159 -13.50 -12.87 -5.95
CA ALA A 159 -12.90 -11.63 -5.53
C ALA A 159 -13.95 -10.50 -5.47
N GLU A 160 -13.90 -9.71 -4.43
CA GLU A 160 -14.72 -8.50 -4.23
C GLU A 160 -13.83 -7.26 -4.37
N PRO A 161 -14.41 -6.08 -4.72
CA PRO A 161 -13.64 -4.84 -4.69
C PRO A 161 -13.05 -4.61 -3.31
N ALA A 162 -11.83 -4.10 -3.27
CA ALA A 162 -11.10 -3.84 -2.05
C ALA A 162 -11.23 -2.38 -1.63
N PHE A 163 -11.58 -2.11 -0.39
CA PHE A 163 -11.69 -0.75 0.15
C PHE A 163 -10.29 -0.13 0.31
N VAL A 164 -10.09 1.11 -0.13
CA VAL A 164 -8.77 1.75 -0.15
C VAL A 164 -8.71 2.98 0.74
N MET A 165 -9.68 3.89 0.60
CA MET A 165 -9.65 5.16 1.32
C MET A 165 -11.06 5.68 1.58
N GLU A 166 -11.33 6.10 2.80
CA GLU A 166 -12.56 6.76 3.18
C GLU A 166 -12.62 8.20 2.64
N ALA A 167 -13.84 8.68 2.41
CA ALA A 167 -14.07 10.10 2.14
C ALA A 167 -13.71 10.98 3.35
N ALA A 168 -13.96 10.48 4.56
CA ALA A 168 -13.72 11.17 5.82
C ALA A 168 -13.13 10.21 6.86
N PRO A 169 -11.83 9.89 6.80
CA PRO A 169 -11.17 8.96 7.71
C PRO A 169 -11.27 9.42 9.18
N THR A 170 -11.57 8.49 10.08
CA THR A 170 -11.64 8.71 11.52
C THR A 170 -10.66 7.80 12.24
N VAL A 171 -9.97 8.30 13.28
CA VAL A 171 -9.04 7.49 14.08
C VAL A 171 -9.76 6.28 14.68
N GLY A 172 -9.19 5.09 14.45
CA GLY A 172 -9.74 3.81 14.88
C GLY A 172 -10.58 3.10 13.82
N ASP A 173 -10.91 3.75 12.68
CA ASP A 173 -11.53 3.05 11.57
C ASP A 173 -10.58 1.98 11.04
N ALA A 174 -11.08 0.76 10.86
CA ALA A 174 -10.28 -0.37 10.46
C ALA A 174 -11.04 -1.26 9.46
N PHE A 175 -10.35 -1.65 8.40
CA PHE A 175 -10.91 -2.39 7.28
C PHE A 175 -10.06 -3.60 6.94
N ALA A 176 -10.72 -4.68 6.55
CA ALA A 176 -10.07 -5.91 6.09
C ALA A 176 -10.48 -6.23 4.65
N HIS A 177 -9.54 -6.70 3.87
CA HIS A 177 -9.80 -7.22 2.54
C HIS A 177 -9.90 -8.74 2.57
N LYS A 178 -11.06 -9.25 2.22
CA LYS A 178 -11.32 -10.68 2.21
C LYS A 178 -10.43 -11.43 1.22
N TYR A 179 -10.24 -10.89 0.02
CA TYR A 179 -9.49 -11.55 -1.05
C TYR A 179 -7.98 -11.33 -0.91
N THR A 180 -7.54 -10.09 -0.74
CA THR A 180 -6.11 -9.74 -0.71
C THR A 180 -5.45 -9.91 0.67
N LYS A 181 -6.25 -10.24 1.71
CA LYS A 181 -5.79 -10.45 3.10
C LYS A 181 -5.10 -9.25 3.76
N GLY A 182 -5.13 -8.08 3.10
CA GLY A 182 -4.67 -6.83 3.67
C GLY A 182 -5.63 -6.29 4.73
N ASN A 183 -5.09 -5.60 5.70
CA ASN A 183 -5.84 -4.90 6.74
C ASN A 183 -5.30 -3.49 6.90
N PHE A 184 -6.16 -2.55 7.28
CA PHE A 184 -5.88 -1.14 7.43
C PHE A 184 -6.48 -0.62 8.70
N GLU A 185 -5.80 0.32 9.36
CA GLU A 185 -6.29 1.02 10.55
C GLU A 185 -5.84 2.48 10.48
N VAL A 186 -6.78 3.42 10.61
CA VAL A 186 -6.47 4.86 10.71
C VAL A 186 -5.92 5.16 12.09
N LEU A 187 -4.63 5.47 12.18
CA LEU A 187 -3.95 5.79 13.44
C LEU A 187 -4.03 7.26 13.82
N SER A 188 -4.01 8.15 12.81
CA SER A 188 -4.05 9.61 13.01
C SER A 188 -4.66 10.28 11.79
N THR A 189 -5.34 11.41 11.99
CA THR A 189 -5.82 12.29 10.92
C THR A 189 -5.09 13.64 10.91
N ARG A 190 -4.10 13.82 11.79
CA ARG A 190 -3.31 15.07 11.95
C ARG A 190 -1.83 14.78 12.21
N GLU A 191 -1.29 13.74 11.58
CA GLU A 191 0.12 13.40 11.74
C GLU A 191 1.00 14.36 10.94
N PRO A 192 1.94 15.10 11.57
CA PRO A 192 2.89 15.90 10.82
C PRO A 192 3.84 14.99 10.05
N VAL A 193 4.12 15.31 8.78
CA VAL A 193 5.01 14.54 7.94
C VAL A 193 5.94 15.43 7.15
N LYS A 194 7.23 15.07 7.13
CA LYS A 194 8.25 15.76 6.34
C LYS A 194 8.81 14.81 5.30
N VAL A 195 8.74 15.22 4.03
CA VAL A 195 9.31 14.51 2.89
C VAL A 195 10.14 15.49 2.03
N PRO A 196 11.00 15.02 1.12
CA PRO A 196 11.81 15.91 0.28
C PRO A 196 10.98 16.92 -0.54
N TYR A 197 9.76 16.54 -0.96
CA TYR A 197 8.86 17.44 -1.67
C TYR A 197 8.44 18.63 -0.82
N LYS A 198 8.01 18.38 0.44
CA LYS A 198 7.48 19.45 1.34
C LYS A 198 7.30 18.91 2.76
N SER A 199 7.17 19.83 3.75
CA SER A 199 6.65 19.53 5.09
C SER A 199 5.14 19.79 5.14
N PHE A 200 4.40 18.94 5.84
CA PHE A 200 2.96 19.03 6.03
C PHE A 200 2.64 18.94 7.51
N ASP A 201 1.71 19.77 7.98
CA ASP A 201 1.33 19.81 9.39
C ASP A 201 0.30 18.73 9.75
N ALA A 202 -0.37 18.16 8.74
CA ALA A 202 -1.38 17.14 8.94
C ALA A 202 -1.42 16.15 7.76
N ALA A 203 -1.35 14.85 8.09
CA ALA A 203 -1.61 13.74 7.20
C ALA A 203 -2.55 12.76 7.89
N VAL A 204 -3.29 11.98 7.12
CA VAL A 204 -3.89 10.73 7.58
C VAL A 204 -2.79 9.69 7.61
N MET A 205 -2.53 9.10 8.78
CA MET A 205 -1.60 7.99 8.95
C MET A 205 -2.39 6.69 9.06
N ILE A 206 -2.11 5.76 8.16
CA ILE A 206 -2.75 4.44 8.08
C ILE A 206 -1.69 3.38 8.37
N LYS A 207 -2.01 2.48 9.28
CA LYS A 207 -1.27 1.25 9.53
C LYS A 207 -1.79 0.17 8.58
N GLU A 208 -0.87 -0.52 7.91
CA GLU A 208 -1.17 -1.64 7.02
C GLU A 208 -0.44 -2.90 7.48
N TRP A 209 -1.13 -4.05 7.44
CA TRP A 209 -0.56 -5.37 7.71
C TRP A 209 -1.34 -6.44 6.92
N SER A 210 -0.75 -7.62 6.78
CA SER A 210 -1.39 -8.76 6.14
C SER A 210 -1.27 -10.01 7.00
N SER A 211 -2.32 -10.86 6.98
CA SER A 211 -2.24 -12.20 7.58
C SER A 211 -1.29 -13.15 6.82
N GLU A 212 -0.94 -12.83 5.59
CA GLU A 212 0.03 -13.59 4.79
C GLU A 212 1.48 -13.23 5.14
N GLU A 213 1.72 -12.00 5.69
CA GLU A 213 3.02 -11.53 6.17
C GLU A 213 2.90 -10.95 7.59
N PRO A 214 2.69 -11.76 8.62
CA PRO A 214 2.40 -11.28 9.98
C PRO A 214 3.58 -10.55 10.64
N ASP A 215 4.77 -10.67 10.07
CA ASP A 215 5.99 -10.00 10.52
C ASP A 215 6.25 -8.67 9.81
N VAL A 216 5.39 -8.26 8.88
CA VAL A 216 5.48 -6.98 8.18
C VAL A 216 4.36 -6.06 8.61
N LEU A 217 4.72 -4.83 8.95
CA LEU A 217 3.80 -3.75 9.27
C LEU A 217 4.33 -2.44 8.69
N SER A 218 3.49 -1.72 7.95
CA SER A 218 3.82 -0.44 7.35
C SER A 218 2.92 0.67 7.86
N HIS A 219 3.45 1.89 7.84
CA HIS A 219 2.68 3.11 8.00
C HIS A 219 2.71 3.92 6.70
N LYS A 220 1.54 4.29 6.20
CA LYS A 220 1.37 5.17 5.05
C LYS A 220 0.77 6.50 5.45
N PHE A 221 1.26 7.57 4.84
CA PHE A 221 0.86 8.92 5.15
C PHE A 221 0.22 9.56 3.92
N TYR A 222 -1.01 10.01 4.06
CA TYR A 222 -1.79 10.62 2.99
C TYR A 222 -2.07 12.09 3.31
N VAL A 223 -1.79 12.97 2.36
CA VAL A 223 -2.01 14.42 2.48
C VAL A 223 -3.13 14.84 1.55
N GLN A 224 -4.01 15.69 2.08
CA GLN A 224 -5.15 16.21 1.34
C GLN A 224 -4.75 16.89 0.03
N GLY A 225 -5.40 16.53 -1.07
CA GLY A 225 -5.13 17.02 -2.43
C GLY A 225 -3.93 16.37 -3.12
N ILE A 226 -3.10 15.62 -2.39
CA ILE A 226 -1.90 14.97 -2.93
C ILE A 226 -2.07 13.44 -2.98
N GLY A 227 -2.55 12.80 -1.93
CA GLY A 227 -2.52 11.35 -1.76
C GLY A 227 -1.35 10.90 -0.90
N GLU A 228 -0.81 9.71 -1.17
CA GLU A 228 0.32 9.14 -0.43
C GLU A 228 1.57 10.02 -0.58
N VAL A 229 2.22 10.35 0.54
CA VAL A 229 3.47 11.13 0.57
C VAL A 229 4.62 10.37 1.20
N ARG A 230 4.34 9.37 2.01
CA ARG A 230 5.34 8.53 2.68
C ARG A 230 4.77 7.13 2.88
N ASP A 231 5.61 6.13 2.65
CA ASP A 231 5.39 4.73 3.03
C ASP A 231 6.62 4.25 3.78
N VAL A 232 6.44 3.65 4.97
CA VAL A 232 7.56 3.20 5.80
C VAL A 232 7.22 1.89 6.50
N THR A 233 8.10 0.90 6.39
CA THR A 233 8.00 -0.34 7.16
C THR A 233 8.45 -0.08 8.60
N VAL A 234 7.57 -0.30 9.57
CA VAL A 234 7.85 -0.13 11.01
C VAL A 234 8.13 -1.46 11.72
N LYS A 235 7.75 -2.59 11.11
CA LYS A 235 8.12 -3.95 11.52
C LYS A 235 8.43 -4.76 10.26
N GLY A 236 9.56 -5.47 10.22
CA GLY A 236 10.04 -6.22 9.07
C GLY A 236 11.35 -5.66 8.53
N ASP A 237 11.70 -5.99 7.28
CA ASP A 237 12.87 -5.42 6.63
C ASP A 237 12.66 -3.92 6.39
N PRO A 238 13.63 -3.07 6.71
CA PRO A 238 13.50 -1.63 6.59
C PRO A 238 13.25 -1.20 5.14
N GLU A 239 12.10 -0.60 4.88
CA GLU A 239 11.75 0.05 3.61
C GLU A 239 11.17 1.42 3.90
N GLU A 240 11.50 2.40 3.09
CA GLU A 240 10.93 3.73 3.16
C GLU A 240 10.92 4.36 1.77
N LEU A 241 9.76 4.91 1.38
CA LEU A 241 9.58 5.70 0.18
C LEU A 241 9.02 7.08 0.52
N LEU A 242 9.66 8.12 0.05
CA LEU A 242 9.35 9.51 0.35
C LEU A 242 9.03 10.26 -0.95
N LEU A 243 7.92 11.01 -0.96
CA LEU A 243 7.52 11.85 -2.09
C LEU A 243 8.57 12.93 -2.36
N VAL A 244 9.05 12.99 -3.61
CA VAL A 244 10.02 13.99 -4.07
C VAL A 244 9.43 14.94 -5.10
N LYS A 245 8.35 14.53 -5.83
CA LYS A 245 7.75 15.37 -6.88
C LYS A 245 6.27 15.04 -7.08
N VAL A 246 5.49 16.08 -7.32
CA VAL A 246 4.12 16.02 -7.86
C VAL A 246 4.13 16.75 -9.20
N ALA A 247 3.58 16.12 -10.22
CA ALA A 247 3.38 16.74 -11.53
C ALA A 247 1.93 16.50 -12.00
N PRO A 248 1.37 17.44 -12.77
CA PRO A 248 0.07 17.27 -13.41
C PRO A 248 0.14 16.23 -14.51
#